data_e5a3cce680f877d754b3ca1e695e7da8
#
_entry.id   e5a3cce680f877d754b3ca1e695e7da8
#
_cell.length_a   1.000
_cell.length_b   1.000
_cell.length_c   1.000
_cell.angle_alpha   90.00
_cell.angle_beta   90.00
_cell.angle_gamma   90.00
#
_symmetry.space_group_name_H-M   'P 1'
#
loop_
_entity.id
_entity.type
_entity.pdbx_description
1 polymer ?
#
loop_
_entity_poly.entity_id
_entity_poly.type
_entity_poly.pdbx_seq_one_letter_code
_entity_poly.pdbx_strand_id
1 'polypeptide(L)'
;MNPDQLVSEIKRATDYQINKRLLKEKITTDLHLAYNGGLFLLSPPLMAFVATWPGADLYLEDVYENPISVQKDEFLTQAREQYHSIMNSWHIQHEELKRIRKV
;
A
#
# COMPACT_ATOMS: atom_id res chain seq x y z
N MET A 1 -25.00 3.89 30.47
CA MET A 1 -23.96 2.89 30.16
C MET A 1 -23.27 2.45 31.45
N ASN A 2 -23.17 1.16 31.69
CA ASN A 2 -22.47 0.68 32.88
C ASN A 2 -20.94 0.60 32.62
N PRO A 3 -20.12 0.48 33.70
CA PRO A 3 -18.66 0.44 33.52
C PRO A 3 -18.15 -0.69 32.62
N ASP A 4 -18.80 -1.86 32.64
CA ASP A 4 -18.38 -3.01 31.83
C ASP A 4 -18.63 -2.74 30.33
N GLN A 5 -19.74 -2.11 29.99
CA GLN A 5 -20.05 -1.71 28.61
C GLN A 5 -19.05 -0.67 28.11
N LEU A 6 -18.72 0.31 28.95
CA LEU A 6 -17.75 1.35 28.60
C LEU A 6 -16.37 0.76 28.32
N VAL A 7 -15.91 -0.14 29.19
CA VAL A 7 -14.61 -0.85 29.00
C VAL A 7 -14.62 -1.65 27.72
N SER A 8 -15.70 -2.39 27.43
CA SER A 8 -15.83 -3.16 26.18
C SER A 8 -15.76 -2.28 24.92
N GLU A 9 -16.43 -1.12 24.96
CA GLU A 9 -16.42 -0.18 23.83
C GLU A 9 -15.04 0.44 23.61
N ILE A 10 -14.35 0.81 24.70
CA ILE A 10 -12.99 1.34 24.63
C ILE A 10 -12.05 0.29 24.04
N LYS A 11 -12.15 -0.96 24.48
CA LYS A 11 -11.33 -2.06 23.97
C LYS A 11 -11.57 -2.28 22.47
N ARG A 12 -12.83 -2.31 22.02
CA ARG A 12 -13.16 -2.47 20.60
C ARG A 12 -12.57 -1.35 19.76
N ALA A 13 -12.68 -0.11 20.22
CA ALA A 13 -12.14 1.03 19.50
C ALA A 13 -10.62 0.95 19.41
N THR A 14 -9.96 0.55 20.50
CA THR A 14 -8.51 0.38 20.54
C THR A 14 -8.06 -0.75 19.61
N ASP A 15 -8.72 -1.90 19.66
CA ASP A 15 -8.41 -3.05 18.81
C ASP A 15 -8.61 -2.70 17.32
N TYR A 16 -9.65 -1.96 17.00
CA TYR A 16 -9.90 -1.50 15.63
C TYR A 16 -8.75 -0.61 15.13
N GLN A 17 -8.30 0.35 15.93
CA GLN A 17 -7.22 1.25 15.53
C GLN A 17 -5.89 0.50 15.38
N ILE A 18 -5.60 -0.44 16.26
CA ILE A 18 -4.41 -1.28 16.17
C ILE A 18 -4.46 -2.12 14.89
N ASN A 19 -5.57 -2.78 14.63
CA ASN A 19 -5.72 -3.65 13.45
C ASN A 19 -5.70 -2.83 12.16
N LYS A 20 -6.28 -1.64 12.15
CA LYS A 20 -6.24 -0.73 11.01
C LYS A 20 -4.79 -0.34 10.68
N ARG A 21 -3.99 -0.02 11.71
CA ARG A 21 -2.58 0.32 11.54
C ARG A 21 -1.76 -0.87 11.04
N LEU A 22 -1.96 -2.05 11.61
CA LEU A 22 -1.27 -3.26 11.19
C LEU A 22 -1.59 -3.61 9.74
N LEU A 23 -2.84 -3.47 9.36
CA LEU A 23 -3.26 -3.66 7.96
C LEU A 23 -2.55 -2.67 7.04
N LYS A 24 -2.48 -1.39 7.41
CA LYS A 24 -1.80 -0.36 6.63
C LYS A 24 -0.31 -0.68 6.47
N GLU A 25 0.34 -1.16 7.53
CA GLU A 25 1.75 -1.57 7.48
C GLU A 25 1.96 -2.74 6.51
N LYS A 26 1.06 -3.73 6.55
CA LYS A 26 1.10 -4.87 5.63
C LYS A 26 0.94 -4.40 4.19
N ILE A 27 -0.03 -3.53 3.92
CA ILE A 27 -0.27 -3.00 2.58
C ILE A 27 0.96 -2.22 2.08
N THR A 28 1.57 -1.41 2.93
CA THR A 28 2.79 -0.68 2.55
C THR A 28 3.92 -1.64 2.18
N THR A 29 4.08 -2.73 2.94
CA THR A 29 5.07 -3.76 2.62
C THR A 29 4.76 -4.42 1.27
N ASP A 30 3.49 -4.76 1.03
CA ASP A 30 3.06 -5.43 -0.20
C ASP A 30 3.18 -4.52 -1.44
N LEU A 31 3.21 -3.20 -1.26
CA LEU A 31 3.37 -2.23 -2.35
C LEU A 31 4.82 -2.10 -2.83
N HIS A 32 5.75 -2.88 -2.31
CA HIS A 32 7.12 -2.88 -2.81
C HIS A 32 7.23 -3.77 -4.04
N LEU A 33 7.76 -3.21 -5.12
CA LEU A 33 7.99 -3.91 -6.38
C LEU A 33 9.48 -4.09 -6.60
N ALA A 34 9.92 -5.34 -6.77
CA ALA A 34 11.28 -5.63 -7.19
C ALA A 34 11.35 -5.54 -8.72
N TYR A 35 12.22 -4.68 -9.23
CA TYR A 35 12.36 -4.47 -10.66
C TYR A 35 13.83 -4.19 -10.98
N ASN A 36 14.38 -4.94 -11.93
CA ASN A 36 15.72 -4.77 -12.48
C ASN A 36 16.81 -4.59 -11.42
N GLY A 37 16.74 -5.36 -10.35
CA GLY A 37 17.71 -5.30 -9.24
C GLY A 37 17.44 -4.22 -8.20
N GLY A 38 16.41 -3.43 -8.37
CA GLY A 38 15.98 -2.41 -7.42
C GLY A 38 14.69 -2.79 -6.71
N LEU A 39 14.38 -2.07 -5.64
CA LEU A 39 13.14 -2.23 -4.88
C LEU A 39 12.44 -0.87 -4.81
N PHE A 40 11.20 -0.81 -5.28
CA PHE A 40 10.44 0.43 -5.37
C PHE A 40 9.17 0.37 -4.54
N LEU A 41 8.92 1.40 -3.75
CA LEU A 41 7.63 1.55 -3.07
C LEU A 41 6.66 2.21 -4.04
N LEU A 42 5.65 1.44 -4.45
CA LEU A 42 4.64 1.93 -5.40
C LEU A 42 3.76 2.99 -4.75
N SER A 43 3.60 4.11 -5.43
CA SER A 43 2.77 5.22 -4.99
C SER A 43 2.20 5.95 -6.21
N PRO A 44 1.05 6.62 -6.08
CA PRO A 44 0.53 7.42 -7.17
C PRO A 44 1.53 8.48 -7.70
N PRO A 45 2.27 9.22 -6.84
CA PRO A 45 3.28 10.16 -7.35
C PRO A 45 4.38 9.49 -8.15
N LEU A 46 4.89 8.35 -7.72
CA LEU A 46 5.93 7.62 -8.46
C LEU A 46 5.40 7.18 -9.84
N MET A 47 4.21 6.57 -9.86
CA MET A 47 3.62 6.10 -11.10
C MET A 47 3.29 7.25 -12.05
N ALA A 48 2.81 8.37 -11.53
CA ALA A 48 2.54 9.56 -12.33
C ALA A 48 3.84 10.13 -12.93
N PHE A 49 4.91 10.18 -12.16
CA PHE A 49 6.21 10.64 -12.65
C PHE A 49 6.69 9.77 -13.82
N VAL A 50 6.63 8.46 -13.67
CA VAL A 50 7.05 7.54 -14.74
C VAL A 50 6.15 7.66 -15.95
N ALA A 51 4.84 7.74 -15.75
CA ALA A 51 3.87 7.85 -16.83
C ALA A 51 4.04 9.13 -17.67
N THR A 52 4.46 10.22 -17.05
CA THR A 52 4.67 11.50 -17.73
C THR A 52 6.08 11.68 -18.27
N TRP A 53 6.98 10.75 -18.03
CA TRP A 53 8.32 10.79 -18.58
C TRP A 53 8.26 10.71 -20.12
N PRO A 54 8.93 11.63 -20.85
CA PRO A 54 8.79 11.69 -22.30
C PRO A 54 9.55 10.60 -23.07
N GLY A 55 10.53 9.96 -22.45
CA GLY A 55 11.34 8.92 -23.10
C GLY A 55 10.85 7.52 -22.79
N ALA A 56 11.41 6.53 -23.47
CA ALA A 56 11.11 5.12 -23.25
C ALA A 56 11.84 4.55 -22.03
N ASP A 57 13.01 5.12 -21.71
CA ASP A 57 13.86 4.68 -20.63
C ASP A 57 14.19 5.82 -19.70
N LEU A 58 14.36 5.51 -18.41
CA LEU A 58 14.73 6.50 -17.40
C LEU A 58 15.48 5.82 -16.28
N TYR A 59 16.09 6.60 -15.40
CA TYR A 59 16.66 6.11 -14.16
C TYR A 59 15.78 6.55 -12.99
N LEU A 60 15.51 5.62 -12.07
CA LEU A 60 14.78 5.89 -10.85
C LEU A 60 15.63 5.48 -9.66
N GLU A 61 15.58 6.29 -8.60
CA GLU A 61 16.18 5.92 -7.33
C GLU A 61 15.25 4.94 -6.61
N ASP A 62 15.81 3.79 -6.20
CA ASP A 62 15.03 2.82 -5.45
C ASP A 62 15.05 3.12 -3.94
N VAL A 63 14.42 2.27 -3.12
CA VAL A 63 14.35 2.51 -1.66
C VAL A 63 15.72 2.44 -0.97
N TYR A 64 16.72 1.87 -1.62
CA TYR A 64 18.10 1.78 -1.12
C TYR A 64 19.01 2.86 -1.71
N GLU A 65 18.42 3.87 -2.34
CA GLU A 65 19.14 5.00 -2.92
C GLU A 65 20.08 4.63 -4.07
N ASN A 66 19.71 3.59 -4.83
CA ASN A 66 20.46 3.18 -6.01
C ASN A 66 19.75 3.66 -7.29
N PRO A 67 20.50 4.18 -8.29
CA PRO A 67 19.91 4.52 -9.58
C PRO A 67 19.67 3.26 -10.40
N ILE A 68 18.42 2.98 -10.70
CA ILE A 68 18.02 1.77 -11.44
C ILE A 68 17.52 2.18 -12.81
N SER A 69 18.01 1.48 -13.84
CA SER A 69 17.52 1.64 -15.20
C SER A 69 16.12 1.04 -15.32
N VAL A 70 15.18 1.82 -15.83
CA VAL A 70 13.77 1.45 -15.91
C VAL A 70 13.28 1.64 -17.33
N GLN A 71 12.64 0.63 -17.89
CA GLN A 71 11.89 0.73 -19.12
C GLN A 71 10.46 1.12 -18.76
N LYS A 72 10.03 2.28 -19.24
CA LYS A 72 8.79 2.95 -18.80
C LYS A 72 7.55 2.06 -18.90
N ASP A 73 7.30 1.50 -20.08
CA ASP A 73 6.05 0.75 -20.30
C ASP A 73 6.02 -0.55 -19.52
N GLU A 74 7.15 -1.25 -19.45
CA GLU A 74 7.29 -2.48 -18.69
C GLU A 74 7.08 -2.23 -17.20
N PHE A 75 7.75 -1.21 -16.67
CA PHE A 75 7.62 -0.83 -15.26
C PHE A 75 6.17 -0.44 -14.92
N LEU A 76 5.55 0.41 -15.76
CA LEU A 76 4.18 0.85 -15.51
C LEU A 76 3.17 -0.30 -15.55
N THR A 77 3.36 -1.25 -16.47
CA THR A 77 2.47 -2.42 -16.56
C THR A 77 2.54 -3.22 -15.25
N GLN A 78 3.74 -3.53 -14.79
CA GLN A 78 3.93 -4.27 -13.54
C GLN A 78 3.44 -3.48 -12.32
N ALA A 79 3.78 -2.20 -12.26
CA ALA A 79 3.41 -1.33 -11.15
C ALA A 79 1.90 -1.16 -11.02
N ARG A 80 1.22 -0.90 -12.12
CA ARG A 80 -0.24 -0.72 -12.14
C ARG A 80 -0.97 -1.99 -11.74
N GLU A 81 -0.53 -3.12 -12.26
CA GLU A 81 -1.13 -4.41 -11.95
C GLU A 81 -0.99 -4.75 -10.48
N GLN A 82 0.20 -4.61 -9.92
CA GLN A 82 0.46 -4.88 -8.50
C GLN A 82 -0.30 -3.89 -7.61
N TYR A 83 -0.24 -2.61 -7.91
CA TYR A 83 -0.92 -1.57 -7.14
C TYR A 83 -2.42 -1.82 -7.10
N HIS A 84 -3.03 -2.09 -8.25
CA HIS A 84 -4.47 -2.35 -8.34
C HIS A 84 -4.88 -3.57 -7.53
N SER A 85 -4.13 -4.66 -7.66
CA SER A 85 -4.40 -5.90 -6.91
C SER A 85 -4.32 -5.68 -5.40
N ILE A 86 -3.29 -4.96 -4.94
CA ILE A 86 -3.10 -4.70 -3.52
C ILE A 86 -4.16 -3.74 -2.97
N MET A 87 -4.55 -2.70 -3.74
CA MET A 87 -5.61 -1.79 -3.33
C MET A 87 -6.95 -2.50 -3.21
N ASN A 88 -7.27 -3.41 -4.12
CA ASN A 88 -8.48 -4.23 -4.02
C ASN A 88 -8.46 -5.09 -2.75
N SER A 89 -7.34 -5.74 -2.47
CA SER A 89 -7.19 -6.54 -1.26
C SER A 89 -7.32 -5.69 0.00
N TRP A 90 -6.71 -4.51 0.01
CA TRP A 90 -6.82 -3.59 1.13
C TRP A 90 -8.26 -3.15 1.36
N HIS A 91 -8.96 -2.79 0.29
CA HIS A 91 -10.37 -2.38 0.39
C HIS A 91 -11.21 -3.48 1.03
N ILE A 92 -11.06 -4.72 0.56
CA ILE A 92 -11.80 -5.87 1.11
C ILE A 92 -11.51 -6.06 2.59
N GLN A 93 -10.24 -6.05 2.97
CA GLN A 93 -9.82 -6.25 4.35
C GLN A 93 -10.25 -5.08 5.25
N HIS A 94 -10.22 -3.86 4.73
CA HIS A 94 -10.68 -2.68 5.48
C HIS A 94 -12.19 -2.74 5.74
N GLU A 95 -12.98 -3.13 4.74
CA GLU A 95 -14.42 -3.31 4.89
C GLU A 95 -14.73 -4.41 5.92
N GLU A 96 -13.94 -5.47 5.94
CA GLU A 96 -14.07 -6.52 6.94
C GLU A 96 -13.81 -6.01 8.36
N LEU A 97 -12.78 -5.18 8.55
CA LEU A 97 -12.50 -4.55 9.84
C LEU A 97 -13.64 -3.65 10.28
N LYS A 98 -14.24 -2.88 9.37
CA LYS A 98 -15.38 -2.02 9.67
C LYS A 98 -16.59 -2.85 10.11
N ARG A 99 -16.82 -3.97 9.45
CA ARG A 99 -17.92 -4.87 9.76
C ARG A 99 -17.76 -5.47 11.16
N ILE A 100 -16.56 -5.92 11.51
CA ILE A 100 -16.26 -6.48 12.83
C ILE A 100 -16.44 -5.42 13.91
N ARG A 101 -16.02 -4.18 13.64
CA ARG A 101 -16.16 -3.07 14.59
C ARG A 101 -17.62 -2.79 14.97
N LYS A 102 -18.55 -2.98 14.04
CA LYS A 102 -19.96 -2.67 14.22
C LYS A 102 -20.74 -3.75 14.98
N VAL A 103 -20.15 -4.89 15.19
CA VAL A 103 -20.77 -6.02 15.91
C VAL A 103 -20.49 -6.00 17.45
#